data_7d7af36018bb861b36f8f1b27acc010e
#
_entry.id   7d7af36018bb861b36f8f1b27acc010e
#
_cell.length_a   1.000
_cell.length_b   1.000
_cell.length_c   1.000
_cell.angle_alpha   90.00
_cell.angle_beta   90.00
_cell.angle_gamma   90.00
#
_symmetry.space_group_name_H-M   'P 1'
#
loop_
_entity.id
_entity.type
_entity.pdbx_description
1 polymer ?
#
loop_
_entity_poly.entity_id
_entity_poly.type
_entity_poly.pdbx_seq_one_letter_code
_entity_poly.pdbx_strand_id
1 'polypeptide(L)'
;MRKYLAQRLLIAVPTLFGVTLLIFIAMRVLPGDPLAAISGEGGGLYVLSKEQLSAARASLGLDRPYVVQYLDWLRDVVRGDLGKSFWRGEPIRELIVRRAPITGQIALMAVVLSWVIGLPVGLIGAVWRNSRTDYASRFVVTLFMAIPSFWVGLMIVLALVLFFTWRPPLTIAYLWDDPVRNLQMTVGPALALGLALAAMMARITRSSVLEVLGEDFVRTARAKGLRERIVVRRHALINAMLPIMTVTGTAFGALLGGSVAVERAFGVPGLGLALVFAVAERDWMLIQNLVLLYGVIFVLINLVVDISYGWFDPRIRYQ
;
A
#
# COMPACT_ATOMS: atom_id res chain seq x y z
N MET A 1 -5.93 26.01 7.65
CA MET A 1 -6.51 24.67 7.46
C MET A 1 -7.42 24.57 6.22
N ARG A 2 -8.51 25.35 6.07
CA ARG A 2 -9.40 25.26 4.89
C ARG A 2 -8.68 25.56 3.57
N LYS A 3 -7.86 26.61 3.51
CA LYS A 3 -7.07 26.99 2.32
C LYS A 3 -6.06 25.89 1.96
N TYR A 4 -5.35 25.35 2.96
CA TYR A 4 -4.40 24.26 2.79
C TYR A 4 -5.07 22.98 2.24
N LEU A 5 -6.20 22.57 2.83
CA LEU A 5 -6.98 21.43 2.34
C LEU A 5 -7.47 21.64 0.89
N ALA A 6 -7.97 22.85 0.58
CA ALA A 6 -8.40 23.18 -0.77
C ALA A 6 -7.25 23.11 -1.79
N GLN A 7 -6.06 23.58 -1.42
CA GLN A 7 -4.87 23.48 -2.27
C GLN A 7 -4.44 22.02 -2.48
N ARG A 8 -4.48 21.18 -1.44
CA ARG A 8 -4.16 19.75 -1.55
C ARG A 8 -5.15 19.01 -2.44
N LEU A 9 -6.45 19.27 -2.27
CA LEU A 9 -7.49 18.72 -3.15
C LEU A 9 -7.33 19.20 -4.60
N LEU A 10 -6.94 20.48 -4.80
CA LEU A 10 -6.71 21.01 -6.13
C LEU A 10 -5.52 20.34 -6.84
N ILE A 11 -4.46 19.99 -6.10
CA ILE A 11 -3.31 19.24 -6.61
C ILE A 11 -3.67 17.76 -6.85
N ALA A 12 -4.57 17.19 -6.05
CA ALA A 12 -5.02 15.81 -6.20
C ALA A 12 -5.69 15.56 -7.57
N VAL A 13 -6.46 16.53 -8.09
CA VAL A 13 -7.16 16.40 -9.37
C VAL A 13 -6.20 16.18 -10.55
N PRO A 14 -5.19 17.03 -10.81
CA PRO A 14 -4.24 16.79 -11.90
C PRO A 14 -3.39 15.52 -11.66
N THR A 15 -3.11 15.17 -10.41
CA THR A 15 -2.39 13.92 -10.09
C THR A 15 -3.22 12.70 -10.49
N LEU A 16 -4.49 12.63 -10.10
CA LEU A 16 -5.38 11.53 -10.49
C LEU A 16 -5.61 11.51 -12.00
N PHE A 17 -5.78 12.67 -12.63
CA PHE A 17 -5.88 12.77 -14.09
C PHE A 17 -4.62 12.21 -14.77
N GLY A 18 -3.42 12.57 -14.28
CA GLY A 18 -2.16 12.03 -14.78
C GLY A 18 -2.08 10.50 -14.63
N VAL A 19 -2.50 9.95 -13.49
CA VAL A 19 -2.56 8.50 -13.26
C VAL A 19 -3.51 7.82 -14.23
N THR A 20 -4.73 8.36 -14.44
CA THR A 20 -5.70 7.79 -15.38
C THR A 20 -5.18 7.81 -16.81
N LEU A 21 -4.55 8.90 -17.22
CA LEU A 21 -3.98 9.03 -18.57
C LEU A 21 -2.82 8.05 -18.78
N LEU A 22 -1.90 7.97 -17.81
CA LEU A 22 -0.75 7.07 -17.89
C LEU A 22 -1.17 5.61 -17.98
N ILE A 23 -2.08 5.16 -17.11
CA ILE A 23 -2.52 3.76 -17.15
C ILE A 23 -3.31 3.45 -18.43
N PHE A 24 -4.13 4.40 -18.90
CA PHE A 24 -4.86 4.24 -20.15
C PHE A 24 -3.92 4.08 -21.34
N ILE A 25 -2.91 4.94 -21.46
CA ILE A 25 -1.90 4.87 -22.52
C ILE A 25 -1.09 3.57 -22.38
N ALA A 26 -0.64 3.24 -21.17
CA ALA A 26 0.14 2.04 -20.93
C ALA A 26 -0.58 0.77 -21.43
N MET A 27 -1.88 0.66 -21.13
CA MET A 27 -2.66 -0.52 -21.57
C MET A 27 -2.83 -0.61 -23.10
N ARG A 28 -2.65 0.48 -23.84
CA ARG A 28 -2.78 0.48 -25.31
C ARG A 28 -1.44 0.43 -26.04
N VAL A 29 -0.38 0.85 -25.40
CA VAL A 29 1.00 0.78 -25.94
C VAL A 29 1.61 -0.60 -25.69
N LEU A 30 1.24 -1.26 -24.59
CA LEU A 30 1.72 -2.61 -24.31
C LEU A 30 1.27 -3.58 -25.41
N PRO A 31 2.20 -4.35 -26.00
CA PRO A 31 1.87 -5.30 -27.06
C PRO A 31 0.92 -6.39 -26.55
N GLY A 32 -0.17 -6.60 -27.27
CA GLY A 32 -1.15 -7.65 -27.01
C GLY A 32 -2.58 -7.14 -27.01
N ASP A 33 -3.45 -7.95 -27.63
CA ASP A 33 -4.88 -7.73 -27.69
C ASP A 33 -5.52 -8.17 -26.35
N PRO A 34 -6.39 -7.37 -25.71
CA PRO A 34 -7.15 -7.82 -24.54
C PRO A 34 -8.02 -9.06 -24.82
N LEU A 35 -8.35 -9.29 -26.09
CA LEU A 35 -9.12 -10.44 -26.53
C LEU A 35 -8.24 -11.62 -27.03
N ALA A 36 -6.91 -11.46 -27.05
CA ALA A 36 -6.00 -12.49 -27.58
C ALA A 36 -6.14 -13.84 -26.86
N ALA A 37 -6.43 -13.81 -25.56
CA ALA A 37 -6.62 -15.06 -24.82
C ALA A 37 -7.98 -15.75 -25.11
N ILE A 38 -8.97 -15.00 -25.64
CA ILE A 38 -10.25 -15.56 -26.12
C ILE A 38 -10.12 -16.00 -27.57
N SER A 39 -9.21 -15.40 -28.36
CA SER A 39 -9.02 -15.71 -29.78
C SER A 39 -8.22 -16.98 -30.04
N GLY A 40 -7.75 -17.67 -28.99
CA GLY A 40 -6.96 -18.91 -29.15
C GLY A 40 -5.47 -18.69 -29.49
N GLU A 41 -5.05 -17.46 -29.77
CA GLU A 41 -3.64 -17.11 -30.05
C GLU A 41 -2.69 -17.31 -28.85
N GLY A 42 -3.26 -17.43 -27.64
CA GLY A 42 -2.54 -17.69 -26.39
C GLY A 42 -2.75 -19.07 -25.76
N GLY A 43 -3.27 -20.06 -26.50
CA GLY A 43 -3.53 -21.41 -25.95
C GLY A 43 -4.83 -21.52 -25.13
N GLY A 44 -5.77 -20.58 -25.30
CA GLY A 44 -7.07 -20.58 -24.63
C GLY A 44 -7.99 -21.72 -25.11
N LEU A 45 -8.87 -22.19 -24.20
CA LEU A 45 -9.81 -23.28 -24.41
C LEU A 45 -10.95 -22.97 -25.43
N TYR A 46 -11.11 -21.72 -25.84
CA TYR A 46 -12.17 -21.26 -26.72
C TYR A 46 -11.56 -20.49 -27.90
N VAL A 47 -11.77 -20.99 -29.11
CA VAL A 47 -11.42 -20.29 -30.35
C VAL A 47 -12.68 -19.57 -30.85
N LEU A 48 -12.73 -18.26 -30.67
CA LEU A 48 -13.80 -17.43 -31.25
C LEU A 48 -13.59 -17.28 -32.76
N SER A 49 -14.69 -17.30 -33.54
CA SER A 49 -14.61 -16.93 -34.95
C SER A 49 -14.23 -15.44 -35.10
N LYS A 50 -13.75 -15.05 -36.29
CA LYS A 50 -13.42 -13.66 -36.60
C LYS A 50 -14.61 -12.72 -36.40
N GLU A 51 -15.82 -13.18 -36.72
CA GLU A 51 -17.07 -12.46 -36.54
C GLU A 51 -17.40 -12.30 -35.06
N GLN A 52 -17.24 -13.33 -34.24
CA GLN A 52 -17.43 -13.27 -32.79
C GLN A 52 -16.42 -12.34 -32.12
N LEU A 53 -15.17 -12.36 -32.59
CA LEU A 53 -14.12 -11.46 -32.09
C LEU A 53 -14.41 -10.01 -32.43
N SER A 54 -14.86 -9.71 -33.67
CA SER A 54 -15.24 -8.35 -34.07
C SER A 54 -16.46 -7.85 -33.28
N ALA A 55 -17.46 -8.70 -33.06
CA ALA A 55 -18.62 -8.37 -32.25
C ALA A 55 -18.23 -8.09 -30.76
N ALA A 56 -17.31 -8.89 -30.22
CA ALA A 56 -16.77 -8.67 -28.87
C ALA A 56 -16.01 -7.33 -28.77
N ARG A 57 -15.18 -6.99 -29.77
CA ARG A 57 -14.48 -5.69 -29.83
C ARG A 57 -15.46 -4.52 -29.89
N ALA A 58 -16.47 -4.62 -30.72
CA ALA A 58 -17.50 -3.59 -30.87
C ALA A 58 -18.30 -3.40 -29.56
N SER A 59 -18.68 -4.50 -28.90
CA SER A 59 -19.42 -4.47 -27.61
C SER A 59 -18.61 -3.85 -26.47
N LEU A 60 -17.28 -3.98 -26.49
CA LEU A 60 -16.36 -3.39 -25.53
C LEU A 60 -15.91 -1.98 -25.94
N GLY A 61 -16.37 -1.47 -27.10
CA GLY A 61 -16.01 -0.15 -27.60
C GLY A 61 -14.54 0.00 -28.03
N LEU A 62 -13.82 -1.12 -28.24
CA LEU A 62 -12.41 -1.14 -28.59
C LEU A 62 -12.14 -0.66 -30.03
N ASP A 63 -13.15 -0.61 -30.88
CA ASP A 63 -13.08 -0.11 -32.25
C ASP A 63 -13.15 1.43 -32.35
N ARG A 64 -13.45 2.11 -31.24
CA ARG A 64 -13.55 3.57 -31.21
C ARG A 64 -12.17 4.21 -31.12
N PRO A 65 -12.02 5.50 -31.56
CA PRO A 65 -10.78 6.25 -31.36
C PRO A 65 -10.36 6.26 -29.88
N TYR A 66 -9.07 6.17 -29.58
CA TYR A 66 -8.56 6.09 -28.19
C TYR A 66 -9.00 7.26 -27.31
N VAL A 67 -9.10 8.46 -27.87
CA VAL A 67 -9.60 9.64 -27.14
C VAL A 67 -11.04 9.44 -26.67
N VAL A 68 -11.89 8.86 -27.53
CA VAL A 68 -13.29 8.57 -27.18
C VAL A 68 -13.36 7.49 -26.10
N GLN A 69 -12.59 6.41 -26.24
CA GLN A 69 -12.51 5.35 -25.21
C GLN A 69 -12.09 5.91 -23.84
N TYR A 70 -11.10 6.81 -23.82
CA TYR A 70 -10.63 7.44 -22.57
C TYR A 70 -11.71 8.32 -21.94
N LEU A 71 -12.36 9.18 -22.73
CA LEU A 71 -13.39 10.08 -22.22
C LEU A 71 -14.64 9.33 -21.76
N ASP A 72 -15.05 8.29 -22.47
CA ASP A 72 -16.16 7.42 -22.08
C ASP A 72 -15.84 6.73 -20.74
N TRP A 73 -14.66 6.09 -20.62
CA TRP A 73 -14.23 5.47 -19.36
C TRP A 73 -14.16 6.48 -18.20
N LEU A 74 -13.57 7.66 -18.42
CA LEU A 74 -13.48 8.69 -17.38
C LEU A 74 -14.86 9.19 -16.93
N ARG A 75 -15.78 9.36 -17.88
CA ARG A 75 -17.17 9.74 -17.61
C ARG A 75 -17.89 8.68 -16.77
N ASP A 76 -17.69 7.40 -17.09
CA ASP A 76 -18.31 6.30 -16.37
C ASP A 76 -17.75 6.20 -14.94
N VAL A 77 -16.44 6.31 -14.79
CA VAL A 77 -15.77 6.35 -13.47
C VAL A 77 -16.31 7.49 -12.60
N VAL A 78 -16.46 8.71 -13.15
CA VAL A 78 -17.01 9.86 -12.41
C VAL A 78 -18.47 9.60 -11.97
N ARG A 79 -19.22 8.78 -12.71
CA ARG A 79 -20.58 8.37 -12.36
C ARG A 79 -20.63 7.20 -11.40
N GLY A 80 -19.48 6.63 -11.03
CA GLY A 80 -19.38 5.46 -10.17
C GLY A 80 -19.59 4.12 -10.88
N ASP A 81 -19.68 4.13 -12.21
CA ASP A 81 -19.70 2.91 -13.02
C ASP A 81 -18.26 2.54 -13.41
N LEU A 82 -17.76 1.48 -12.79
CA LEU A 82 -16.44 0.93 -13.05
C LEU A 82 -16.45 -0.14 -14.14
N GLY A 83 -17.61 -0.44 -14.71
CA GLY A 83 -17.76 -1.49 -15.71
C GLY A 83 -17.60 -2.90 -15.15
N LYS A 84 -17.33 -3.83 -16.08
CA LYS A 84 -17.16 -5.26 -15.77
C LYS A 84 -15.80 -5.75 -16.22
N SER A 85 -15.27 -6.74 -15.50
CA SER A 85 -14.10 -7.51 -15.92
C SER A 85 -14.35 -8.16 -17.29
N PHE A 86 -13.41 -8.02 -18.22
CA PHE A 86 -13.53 -8.59 -19.56
C PHE A 86 -13.60 -10.12 -19.53
N TRP A 87 -12.86 -10.73 -18.60
CA TRP A 87 -12.75 -12.18 -18.49
C TRP A 87 -13.84 -12.82 -17.65
N ARG A 88 -14.15 -12.22 -16.52
CA ARG A 88 -15.03 -12.82 -15.51
C ARG A 88 -16.47 -12.33 -15.65
N GLY A 89 -16.71 -11.26 -16.43
CA GLY A 89 -18.01 -10.61 -16.51
C GLY A 89 -18.51 -10.04 -15.18
N GLU A 90 -17.69 -10.14 -14.13
CA GLU A 90 -18.02 -9.67 -12.78
C GLU A 90 -17.97 -8.13 -12.72
N PRO A 91 -18.95 -7.46 -12.08
CA PRO A 91 -18.87 -6.02 -11.85
C PRO A 91 -17.64 -5.67 -11.02
N ILE A 92 -16.80 -4.76 -11.54
CA ILE A 92 -15.52 -4.38 -10.88
C ILE A 92 -15.78 -3.75 -9.50
N ARG A 93 -16.88 -3.01 -9.36
CA ARG A 93 -17.28 -2.43 -8.07
C ARG A 93 -17.48 -3.51 -6.99
N GLU A 94 -18.15 -4.61 -7.31
CA GLU A 94 -18.39 -5.71 -6.38
C GLU A 94 -17.09 -6.42 -6.01
N LEU A 95 -16.20 -6.65 -6.98
CA LEU A 95 -14.87 -7.19 -6.75
C LEU A 95 -14.08 -6.32 -5.77
N ILE A 96 -14.08 -4.99 -5.99
CA ILE A 96 -13.38 -4.03 -5.12
C ILE A 96 -13.97 -4.08 -3.70
N VAL A 97 -15.28 -3.93 -3.55
CA VAL A 97 -15.94 -3.93 -2.23
C VAL A 97 -15.64 -5.22 -1.45
N ARG A 98 -15.60 -6.34 -2.14
CA ARG A 98 -15.31 -7.65 -1.53
C ARG A 98 -13.85 -7.81 -1.12
N ARG A 99 -12.89 -7.28 -1.89
CA ARG A 99 -11.44 -7.52 -1.67
C ARG A 99 -10.72 -6.39 -0.96
N ALA A 100 -11.17 -5.15 -1.09
CA ALA A 100 -10.53 -3.99 -0.49
C ALA A 100 -10.39 -4.07 1.05
N PRO A 101 -11.37 -4.59 1.82
CA PRO A 101 -11.23 -4.74 3.26
C PRO A 101 -10.02 -5.60 3.66
N ILE A 102 -9.74 -6.67 2.91
CA ILE A 102 -8.62 -7.58 3.20
C ILE A 102 -7.27 -6.88 2.96
N THR A 103 -7.07 -6.28 1.79
CA THR A 103 -5.85 -5.52 1.50
C THR A 103 -5.66 -4.34 2.46
N GLY A 104 -6.73 -3.61 2.75
CA GLY A 104 -6.72 -2.50 3.71
C GLY A 104 -6.36 -2.95 5.13
N GLN A 105 -6.90 -4.08 5.58
CA GLN A 105 -6.57 -4.66 6.88
C GLN A 105 -5.09 -5.08 6.95
N ILE A 106 -4.57 -5.76 5.93
CA ILE A 106 -3.16 -6.17 5.88
C ILE A 106 -2.25 -4.94 5.95
N ALA A 107 -2.54 -3.89 5.17
CA ALA A 107 -1.77 -2.65 5.17
C ALA A 107 -1.83 -1.93 6.53
N LEU A 108 -3.01 -1.84 7.15
CA LEU A 108 -3.17 -1.24 8.47
C LEU A 108 -2.41 -2.03 9.55
N MET A 109 -2.53 -3.36 9.56
CA MET A 109 -1.79 -4.23 10.48
C MET A 109 -0.27 -4.09 10.28
N ALA A 110 0.21 -4.01 9.05
CA ALA A 110 1.63 -3.80 8.76
C ALA A 110 2.14 -2.45 9.32
N VAL A 111 1.36 -1.38 9.17
CA VAL A 111 1.68 -0.07 9.76
C VAL A 111 1.70 -0.13 11.28
N VAL A 112 0.69 -0.72 11.91
CA VAL A 112 0.63 -0.87 13.37
C VAL A 112 1.84 -1.67 13.87
N LEU A 113 2.17 -2.79 13.22
CA LEU A 113 3.36 -3.58 13.56
C LEU A 113 4.65 -2.77 13.40
N SER A 114 4.75 -1.96 12.35
CA SER A 114 5.93 -1.12 12.14
C SER A 114 6.12 -0.09 13.26
N TRP A 115 5.04 0.44 13.80
CA TRP A 115 5.10 1.37 14.94
C TRP A 115 5.42 0.65 16.25
N VAL A 116 4.75 -0.47 16.50
CA VAL A 116 4.94 -1.25 17.73
C VAL A 116 6.38 -1.79 17.84
N ILE A 117 7.00 -2.16 16.72
CA ILE A 117 8.36 -2.69 16.68
C ILE A 117 9.38 -1.59 16.38
N GLY A 118 9.15 -0.80 15.35
CA GLY A 118 10.13 0.15 14.82
C GLY A 118 10.40 1.32 15.74
N LEU A 119 9.36 1.93 16.34
CA LEU A 119 9.56 3.05 17.27
C LEU A 119 10.38 2.65 18.49
N PRO A 120 10.08 1.58 19.24
CA PRO A 120 10.90 1.16 20.37
C PRO A 120 12.33 0.80 19.97
N VAL A 121 12.52 0.06 18.89
CA VAL A 121 13.86 -0.32 18.42
C VAL A 121 14.68 0.92 18.05
N GLY A 122 14.10 1.87 17.33
CA GLY A 122 14.77 3.12 16.97
C GLY A 122 15.08 3.97 18.19
N LEU A 123 14.14 4.09 19.14
CA LEU A 123 14.31 4.84 20.38
C LEU A 123 15.43 4.25 21.26
N ILE A 124 15.44 2.93 21.42
CA ILE A 124 16.49 2.19 22.13
C ILE A 124 17.85 2.47 21.50
N GLY A 125 17.95 2.37 20.16
CA GLY A 125 19.19 2.65 19.44
C GLY A 125 19.67 4.11 19.55
N ALA A 126 18.74 5.07 19.72
CA ALA A 126 19.09 6.48 19.94
C ALA A 126 19.58 6.76 21.36
N VAL A 127 18.84 6.25 22.35
CA VAL A 127 19.14 6.48 23.78
C VAL A 127 20.46 5.80 24.20
N TRP A 128 20.68 4.57 23.74
CA TRP A 128 21.89 3.81 24.02
C TRP A 128 22.88 3.84 22.85
N ARG A 129 23.07 5.01 22.28
CA ARG A 129 23.99 5.25 21.15
C ARG A 129 25.37 4.66 21.40
N ASN A 130 25.94 4.00 20.40
CA ASN A 130 27.27 3.35 20.41
C ASN A 130 27.39 2.18 21.40
N SER A 131 26.30 1.69 21.97
CA SER A 131 26.29 0.48 22.80
C SER A 131 26.17 -0.79 21.94
N ARG A 132 26.38 -1.96 22.57
CA ARG A 132 26.17 -3.28 21.90
C ARG A 132 24.72 -3.44 21.39
N THR A 133 23.75 -2.91 22.14
CA THR A 133 22.33 -2.91 21.76
C THR A 133 22.07 -2.05 20.53
N ASP A 134 22.72 -0.88 20.41
CA ASP A 134 22.64 -0.04 19.20
C ASP A 134 23.24 -0.76 18.00
N TYR A 135 24.42 -1.37 18.13
CA TYR A 135 25.01 -2.11 17.02
C TYR A 135 24.17 -3.33 16.61
N ALA A 136 23.63 -4.09 17.56
CA ALA A 136 22.76 -5.22 17.29
C ALA A 136 21.45 -4.78 16.58
N SER A 137 20.80 -3.70 17.07
CA SER A 137 19.59 -3.18 16.45
C SER A 137 19.85 -2.69 15.04
N ARG A 138 20.95 -1.99 14.79
CA ARG A 138 21.35 -1.54 13.44
C ARG A 138 21.62 -2.71 12.49
N PHE A 139 22.26 -3.77 12.98
CA PHE A 139 22.49 -4.97 12.18
C PHE A 139 21.16 -5.60 11.74
N VAL A 140 20.24 -5.83 12.71
CA VAL A 140 18.91 -6.41 12.43
C VAL A 140 18.09 -5.51 11.49
N VAL A 141 18.08 -4.20 11.74
CA VAL A 141 17.40 -3.23 10.89
C VAL A 141 17.95 -3.27 9.46
N THR A 142 19.27 -3.27 9.29
CA THR A 142 19.90 -3.35 7.97
C THR A 142 19.56 -4.65 7.26
N LEU A 143 19.54 -5.78 7.98
CA LEU A 143 19.17 -7.08 7.45
C LEU A 143 17.74 -7.06 6.89
N PHE A 144 16.75 -6.62 7.68
CA PHE A 144 15.36 -6.56 7.23
C PHE A 144 15.09 -5.51 6.14
N MET A 145 15.92 -4.49 6.03
CA MET A 145 15.87 -3.54 4.91
C MET A 145 16.45 -4.10 3.61
N ALA A 146 17.40 -5.02 3.70
CA ALA A 146 18.03 -5.64 2.53
C ALA A 146 17.20 -6.77 1.93
N ILE A 147 16.35 -7.42 2.74
CA ILE A 147 15.53 -8.56 2.33
C ILE A 147 14.20 -8.07 1.74
N PRO A 148 13.83 -8.48 0.51
CA PRO A 148 12.54 -8.17 -0.06
C PRO A 148 11.38 -8.72 0.79
N SER A 149 10.32 -7.93 1.01
CA SER A 149 9.19 -8.33 1.85
C SER A 149 8.47 -9.60 1.36
N PHE A 150 8.36 -9.79 0.04
CA PHE A 150 7.77 -11.01 -0.51
C PHE A 150 8.61 -12.26 -0.18
N TRP A 151 9.94 -12.13 -0.13
CA TRP A 151 10.83 -13.24 0.25
C TRP A 151 10.64 -13.61 1.73
N VAL A 152 10.53 -12.60 2.61
CA VAL A 152 10.14 -12.83 4.02
C VAL A 152 8.79 -13.55 4.07
N GLY A 153 7.83 -13.11 3.26
CA GLY A 153 6.52 -13.77 3.14
C GLY A 153 6.63 -15.24 2.74
N LEU A 154 7.43 -15.56 1.72
CA LEU A 154 7.65 -16.96 1.31
C LEU A 154 8.30 -17.81 2.40
N MET A 155 9.25 -17.24 3.17
CA MET A 155 9.86 -17.95 4.31
C MET A 155 8.85 -18.20 5.43
N ILE A 156 7.97 -17.24 5.71
CA ILE A 156 6.87 -17.41 6.67
C ILE A 156 5.92 -18.52 6.19
N VAL A 157 5.50 -18.51 4.93
CA VAL A 157 4.63 -19.55 4.36
C VAL A 157 5.31 -20.91 4.45
N LEU A 158 6.58 -21.01 4.07
CA LEU A 158 7.35 -22.24 4.15
C LEU A 158 7.42 -22.78 5.58
N ALA A 159 7.72 -21.92 6.54
CA ALA A 159 7.76 -22.30 7.96
C ALA A 159 6.39 -22.76 8.47
N LEU A 160 5.31 -22.04 8.09
CA LEU A 160 3.95 -22.41 8.50
C LEU A 160 3.53 -23.76 7.91
N VAL A 161 3.88 -24.04 6.66
CA VAL A 161 3.56 -25.32 6.01
C VAL A 161 4.38 -26.47 6.63
N LEU A 162 5.70 -26.31 6.80
CA LEU A 162 6.58 -27.37 7.26
C LEU A 162 6.39 -27.71 8.74
N PHE A 163 6.22 -26.68 9.59
CA PHE A 163 6.19 -26.90 11.06
C PHE A 163 4.77 -26.95 11.64
N PHE A 164 3.79 -26.33 10.96
CA PHE A 164 2.42 -26.20 11.46
C PHE A 164 1.37 -26.82 10.56
N THR A 165 1.78 -27.46 9.43
CA THR A 165 0.85 -28.05 8.42
C THR A 165 -0.23 -27.05 7.98
N TRP A 166 0.10 -25.75 8.00
CA TRP A 166 -0.82 -24.67 7.67
C TRP A 166 -1.24 -24.73 6.21
N ARG A 167 -2.51 -24.44 5.97
CA ARG A 167 -3.07 -24.32 4.62
C ARG A 167 -3.67 -22.93 4.46
N PRO A 168 -3.37 -22.21 3.35
CA PRO A 168 -3.96 -20.90 3.11
C PRO A 168 -5.48 -21.02 3.00
N PRO A 169 -6.25 -20.15 3.67
CA PRO A 169 -7.69 -20.09 3.50
C PRO A 169 -8.04 -19.71 2.06
N LEU A 170 -8.81 -20.54 1.36
CA LEU A 170 -9.19 -20.33 -0.05
C LEU A 170 -10.37 -19.38 -0.22
N THR A 171 -11.11 -19.13 0.86
CA THR A 171 -12.30 -18.26 0.84
C THR A 171 -12.05 -17.01 1.66
N ILE A 172 -12.67 -15.90 1.23
CA ILE A 172 -12.63 -14.64 1.96
C ILE A 172 -13.33 -14.85 3.30
N ALA A 173 -12.67 -14.45 4.38
CA ALA A 173 -13.23 -14.33 5.71
C ALA A 173 -12.98 -12.91 6.21
N TYR A 174 -14.02 -12.21 6.66
CA TYR A 174 -13.89 -10.88 7.22
C TYR A 174 -13.72 -10.94 8.73
N LEU A 175 -13.10 -9.91 9.30
CA LEU A 175 -12.82 -9.85 10.75
C LEU A 175 -14.09 -9.88 11.60
N TRP A 176 -15.20 -9.38 11.06
CA TRP A 176 -16.51 -9.31 11.73
C TRP A 176 -17.35 -10.57 11.56
N ASP A 177 -17.02 -11.47 10.60
CA ASP A 177 -17.75 -12.73 10.37
C ASP A 177 -17.04 -13.92 11.00
N ASP A 178 -15.74 -14.10 10.71
CA ASP A 178 -14.88 -15.16 11.22
C ASP A 178 -13.50 -14.60 11.56
N PRO A 179 -13.31 -14.05 12.78
CA PRO A 179 -12.04 -13.45 13.19
C PRO A 179 -10.83 -14.39 13.12
N VAL A 180 -11.02 -15.65 13.48
CA VAL A 180 -9.92 -16.63 13.54
C VAL A 180 -9.40 -16.91 12.13
N ARG A 181 -10.30 -17.21 11.20
CA ARG A 181 -9.94 -17.49 9.82
C ARG A 181 -9.40 -16.24 9.11
N ASN A 182 -9.96 -15.07 9.41
CA ASN A 182 -9.45 -13.81 8.91
C ASN A 182 -8.01 -13.55 9.38
N LEU A 183 -7.70 -13.72 10.66
CA LEU A 183 -6.36 -13.52 11.20
C LEU A 183 -5.37 -14.57 10.65
N GLN A 184 -5.78 -15.82 10.46
CA GLN A 184 -4.96 -16.83 9.79
C GLN A 184 -4.58 -16.42 8.36
N MET A 185 -5.43 -15.66 7.69
CA MET A 185 -5.20 -15.17 6.32
C MET A 185 -4.37 -13.88 6.30
N THR A 186 -4.53 -12.99 7.27
CA THR A 186 -3.99 -11.61 7.21
C THR A 186 -2.72 -11.39 8.03
N VAL A 187 -2.49 -12.15 9.11
CA VAL A 187 -1.34 -11.95 10.02
C VAL A 187 -0.01 -12.22 9.30
N GLY A 188 0.10 -13.31 8.54
CA GLY A 188 1.33 -13.66 7.83
C GLY A 188 1.76 -12.58 6.84
N PRO A 189 0.89 -12.16 5.90
CA PRO A 189 1.16 -11.02 5.02
C PRO A 189 1.49 -9.72 5.75
N ALA A 190 0.75 -9.42 6.83
CA ALA A 190 0.99 -8.22 7.62
C ALA A 190 2.35 -8.23 8.32
N LEU A 191 2.80 -9.39 8.81
CA LEU A 191 4.15 -9.56 9.36
C LEU A 191 5.22 -9.36 8.28
N ALA A 192 5.08 -9.95 7.10
CA ALA A 192 6.05 -9.83 6.02
C ALA A 192 6.25 -8.37 5.60
N LEU A 193 5.17 -7.61 5.43
CA LEU A 193 5.19 -6.19 5.09
C LEU A 193 5.62 -5.33 6.29
N GLY A 194 5.10 -5.65 7.47
CA GLY A 194 5.31 -4.87 8.69
C GLY A 194 6.74 -4.93 9.21
N LEU A 195 7.45 -6.06 9.07
CA LEU A 195 8.86 -6.18 9.47
C LEU A 195 9.78 -5.30 8.61
N ALA A 196 9.58 -5.30 7.30
CA ALA A 196 10.34 -4.44 6.39
C ALA A 196 10.10 -2.95 6.71
N LEU A 197 8.82 -2.58 6.95
CA LEU A 197 8.47 -1.23 7.34
C LEU A 197 8.98 -0.88 8.74
N ALA A 198 8.96 -1.81 9.71
CA ALA A 198 9.49 -1.62 11.06
C ALA A 198 10.98 -1.32 11.04
N ALA A 199 11.74 -1.98 10.18
CA ALA A 199 13.17 -1.70 10.00
C ALA A 199 13.40 -0.27 9.49
N MET A 200 12.64 0.17 8.50
CA MET A 200 12.69 1.55 8.01
C MET A 200 12.31 2.55 9.12
N MET A 201 11.21 2.28 9.86
CA MET A 201 10.75 3.13 10.96
C MET A 201 11.77 3.22 12.07
N ALA A 202 12.42 2.10 12.47
CA ALA A 202 13.47 2.09 13.46
C ALA A 202 14.65 2.98 13.08
N ARG A 203 15.08 2.93 11.82
CA ARG A 203 16.17 3.79 11.32
C ARG A 203 15.81 5.27 11.37
N ILE A 204 14.61 5.63 10.89
CA ILE A 204 14.15 7.03 10.90
C ILE A 204 13.97 7.52 12.33
N THR A 205 13.32 6.73 13.18
CA THR A 205 13.15 7.08 14.61
C THR A 205 14.49 7.33 15.28
N ARG A 206 15.47 6.44 15.07
CA ARG A 206 16.80 6.60 15.64
C ARG A 206 17.46 7.90 15.17
N SER A 207 17.46 8.19 13.87
CA SER A 207 18.11 9.41 13.34
C SER A 207 17.42 10.67 13.84
N SER A 208 16.09 10.75 13.78
CA SER A 208 15.32 11.92 14.23
C SER A 208 15.43 12.17 15.73
N VAL A 209 15.41 11.11 16.55
CA VAL A 209 15.58 11.25 18.00
C VAL A 209 17.00 11.71 18.33
N LEU A 210 18.04 11.20 17.65
CA LEU A 210 19.43 11.64 17.86
C LEU A 210 19.63 13.12 17.50
N GLU A 211 19.02 13.57 16.41
CA GLU A 211 19.05 14.97 15.99
C GLU A 211 18.44 15.87 17.08
N VAL A 212 17.21 15.57 17.50
CA VAL A 212 16.51 16.33 18.53
C VAL A 212 17.24 16.30 19.89
N LEU A 213 17.86 15.17 20.25
CA LEU A 213 18.64 15.09 21.51
C LEU A 213 19.86 16.03 21.54
N GLY A 214 20.32 16.50 20.35
CA GLY A 214 21.38 17.48 20.20
C GLY A 214 20.94 18.96 20.38
N GLU A 215 19.64 19.24 20.35
CA GLU A 215 19.08 20.58 20.37
C GLU A 215 19.23 21.29 21.73
N ASP A 216 19.32 22.63 21.70
CA ASP A 216 19.56 23.47 22.92
C ASP A 216 18.41 23.40 23.92
N PHE A 217 17.16 23.24 23.47
CA PHE A 217 16.02 23.08 24.37
C PHE A 217 16.09 21.77 25.17
N VAL A 218 16.71 20.72 24.63
CA VAL A 218 16.94 19.45 25.33
C VAL A 218 18.05 19.64 26.38
N ARG A 219 19.13 20.38 26.05
CA ARG A 219 20.17 20.74 27.00
C ARG A 219 19.60 21.56 28.18
N THR A 220 18.73 22.51 27.87
CA THR A 220 18.01 23.30 28.88
C THR A 220 17.12 22.44 29.78
N ALA A 221 16.41 21.45 29.20
CA ALA A 221 15.59 20.54 29.98
C ALA A 221 16.41 19.69 30.95
N ARG A 222 17.58 19.21 30.51
CA ARG A 222 18.55 18.50 31.39
C ARG A 222 19.13 19.41 32.47
N ALA A 223 19.50 20.67 32.14
CA ALA A 223 19.99 21.64 33.07
C ALA A 223 18.98 22.00 34.18
N LYS A 224 17.67 21.91 33.87
CA LYS A 224 16.58 22.05 34.85
C LYS A 224 16.38 20.81 35.76
N GLY A 225 17.21 19.78 35.63
CA GLY A 225 17.16 18.57 36.47
C GLY A 225 16.06 17.58 36.07
N LEU A 226 15.51 17.68 34.87
CA LEU A 226 14.50 16.70 34.42
C LEU A 226 15.12 15.31 34.25
N ARG A 227 14.40 14.27 34.71
CA ARG A 227 14.83 12.89 34.55
C ARG A 227 14.94 12.54 33.06
N GLU A 228 15.98 11.80 32.63
CA GLU A 228 16.26 11.47 31.24
C GLU A 228 15.07 10.81 30.57
N ARG A 229 14.30 9.96 31.23
CA ARG A 229 13.07 9.38 30.72
C ARG A 229 12.02 10.42 30.30
N ILE A 230 11.92 11.54 31.02
CA ILE A 230 11.01 12.63 30.69
C ILE A 230 11.54 13.41 29.50
N VAL A 231 12.87 13.71 29.52
CA VAL A 231 13.55 14.37 28.40
C VAL A 231 13.32 13.60 27.08
N VAL A 232 13.57 12.30 27.10
CA VAL A 232 13.42 11.44 25.92
C VAL A 232 11.96 11.38 25.45
N ARG A 233 11.01 11.06 26.34
CA ARG A 233 9.62 10.84 25.94
C ARG A 233 8.88 12.12 25.60
N ARG A 234 9.07 13.20 26.38
CA ARG A 234 8.25 14.42 26.28
C ARG A 234 8.92 15.51 25.44
N HIS A 235 10.26 15.52 25.36
CA HIS A 235 10.98 16.55 24.61
C HIS A 235 11.59 16.01 23.32
N ALA A 236 12.22 14.83 23.33
CA ALA A 236 12.85 14.31 22.13
C ALA A 236 11.87 13.58 21.20
N LEU A 237 11.14 12.57 21.68
CA LEU A 237 10.29 11.73 20.85
C LEU A 237 9.14 12.54 20.21
N ILE A 238 8.47 13.40 20.97
CA ILE A 238 7.36 14.20 20.43
C ILE A 238 7.83 15.09 19.27
N ASN A 239 8.99 15.72 19.41
CA ASN A 239 9.54 16.59 18.36
C ASN A 239 10.14 15.78 17.19
N ALA A 240 10.55 14.54 17.41
CA ALA A 240 10.99 13.62 16.37
C ALA A 240 9.81 12.97 15.61
N MET A 241 8.55 13.13 16.06
CA MET A 241 7.41 12.48 15.42
C MET A 241 7.11 13.01 14.02
N LEU A 242 7.45 14.25 13.71
CA LEU A 242 7.13 14.85 12.41
C LEU A 242 7.74 14.07 11.22
N PRO A 243 9.08 13.84 11.18
CA PRO A 243 9.67 12.98 10.13
C PRO A 243 9.13 11.55 10.14
N ILE A 244 8.84 10.99 11.32
CA ILE A 244 8.31 9.62 11.46
C ILE A 244 6.92 9.51 10.82
N MET A 245 6.04 10.49 11.08
CA MET A 245 4.70 10.55 10.47
C MET A 245 4.77 10.69 8.95
N THR A 246 5.66 11.55 8.44
CA THR A 246 5.90 11.73 7.00
C THR A 246 6.24 10.41 6.33
N VAL A 247 7.20 9.68 6.90
CA VAL A 247 7.64 8.39 6.36
C VAL A 247 6.54 7.34 6.48
N THR A 248 5.75 7.35 7.58
CA THR A 248 4.60 6.45 7.71
C THR A 248 3.60 6.63 6.57
N GLY A 249 3.28 7.88 6.22
CA GLY A 249 2.32 8.17 5.16
C GLY A 249 2.81 7.74 3.79
N THR A 250 4.03 8.10 3.43
CA THR A 250 4.63 7.68 2.14
C THR A 250 4.78 6.16 2.06
N ALA A 251 5.16 5.51 3.17
CA ALA A 251 5.27 4.06 3.24
C ALA A 251 3.93 3.34 3.11
N PHE A 252 2.84 3.91 3.65
CA PHE A 252 1.50 3.32 3.48
C PHE A 252 1.10 3.25 2.00
N GLY A 253 1.37 4.31 1.24
CA GLY A 253 1.17 4.30 -0.21
C GLY A 253 2.01 3.22 -0.92
N ALA A 254 3.28 3.07 -0.52
CA ALA A 254 4.16 2.03 -1.05
C ALA A 254 3.72 0.61 -0.65
N LEU A 255 3.09 0.43 0.52
CA LEU A 255 2.54 -0.86 0.96
C LEU A 255 1.44 -1.36 0.02
N LEU A 256 0.61 -0.49 -0.54
CA LEU A 256 -0.44 -0.89 -1.48
C LEU A 256 0.15 -1.55 -2.73
N GLY A 257 1.25 -1.00 -3.26
CA GLY A 257 1.99 -1.62 -4.37
C GLY A 257 2.77 -2.87 -3.93
N GLY A 258 3.43 -2.82 -2.76
CA GLY A 258 4.22 -3.92 -2.20
C GLY A 258 3.37 -5.11 -1.72
N SER A 259 2.10 -4.88 -1.36
CA SER A 259 1.19 -5.94 -0.94
C SER A 259 0.89 -6.94 -2.05
N VAL A 260 0.93 -6.52 -3.30
CA VAL A 260 0.64 -7.36 -4.49
C VAL A 260 1.47 -8.66 -4.48
N ALA A 261 2.79 -8.53 -4.31
CA ALA A 261 3.69 -9.68 -4.30
C ALA A 261 3.49 -10.57 -3.07
N VAL A 262 3.21 -9.95 -1.91
CA VAL A 262 2.97 -10.67 -0.64
C VAL A 262 1.61 -11.37 -0.65
N GLU A 263 0.54 -10.70 -1.11
CA GLU A 263 -0.77 -11.33 -1.28
C GLU A 263 -0.69 -12.54 -2.22
N ARG A 264 0.10 -12.43 -3.31
CA ARG A 264 0.36 -13.55 -4.22
C ARG A 264 1.09 -14.70 -3.55
N ALA A 265 2.12 -14.41 -2.74
CA ALA A 265 2.90 -15.42 -2.02
C ALA A 265 2.05 -16.22 -1.02
N PHE A 266 1.12 -15.57 -0.33
CA PHE A 266 0.21 -16.21 0.64
C PHE A 266 -1.09 -16.73 0.02
N GLY A 267 -1.37 -16.44 -1.26
CA GLY A 267 -2.65 -16.78 -1.90
C GLY A 267 -3.85 -16.03 -1.33
N VAL A 268 -3.63 -14.86 -0.74
CA VAL A 268 -4.69 -14.06 -0.10
C VAL A 268 -5.55 -13.39 -1.17
N PRO A 269 -6.88 -13.54 -1.13
CA PRO A 269 -7.79 -12.98 -2.12
C PRO A 269 -8.05 -11.48 -1.95
N GLY A 270 -6.98 -10.68 -1.93
CA GLY A 270 -7.01 -9.22 -1.87
C GLY A 270 -7.04 -8.55 -3.26
N LEU A 271 -6.92 -7.21 -3.26
CA LEU A 271 -6.85 -6.39 -4.48
C LEU A 271 -5.53 -6.59 -5.23
N GLY A 272 -4.42 -6.82 -4.52
CA GLY A 272 -3.12 -7.08 -5.12
C GLY A 272 -3.11 -8.38 -5.93
N LEU A 273 -3.67 -9.44 -5.37
CA LEU A 273 -3.83 -10.71 -6.09
C LEU A 273 -4.76 -10.55 -7.30
N ALA A 274 -5.85 -9.76 -7.17
CA ALA A 274 -6.73 -9.45 -8.29
C ALA A 274 -5.98 -8.72 -9.42
N LEU A 275 -5.11 -7.77 -9.08
CA LEU A 275 -4.28 -7.06 -10.05
C LEU A 275 -3.31 -8.00 -10.78
N VAL A 276 -2.66 -8.94 -10.07
CA VAL A 276 -1.78 -9.94 -10.70
C VAL A 276 -2.53 -10.75 -11.75
N PHE A 277 -3.72 -11.24 -11.40
CA PHE A 277 -4.55 -12.00 -12.36
C PHE A 277 -5.02 -11.11 -13.51
N ALA A 278 -5.46 -9.88 -13.24
CA ALA A 278 -5.88 -8.96 -14.28
C ALA A 278 -4.76 -8.68 -15.29
N VAL A 279 -3.51 -8.52 -14.81
CA VAL A 279 -2.34 -8.35 -15.69
C VAL A 279 -2.06 -9.61 -16.51
N ALA A 280 -2.11 -10.79 -15.88
CA ALA A 280 -1.90 -12.05 -16.56
C ALA A 280 -2.98 -12.34 -17.62
N GLU A 281 -4.22 -11.99 -17.29
CA GLU A 281 -5.41 -12.16 -18.17
C GLU A 281 -5.55 -11.00 -19.16
N ARG A 282 -4.74 -9.93 -19.08
CA ARG A 282 -4.86 -8.71 -19.89
C ARG A 282 -6.22 -8.03 -19.77
N ASP A 283 -6.81 -8.07 -18.59
CA ASP A 283 -8.09 -7.40 -18.30
C ASP A 283 -7.88 -5.90 -18.11
N TRP A 284 -7.85 -5.16 -19.20
CA TRP A 284 -7.56 -3.72 -19.21
C TRP A 284 -8.52 -2.94 -18.32
N MET A 285 -9.81 -3.28 -18.36
CA MET A 285 -10.81 -2.57 -17.57
C MET A 285 -10.55 -2.76 -16.07
N LEU A 286 -10.25 -3.99 -15.64
CA LEU A 286 -9.95 -4.27 -14.23
C LEU A 286 -8.62 -3.62 -13.81
N ILE A 287 -7.57 -3.69 -14.65
CA ILE A 287 -6.26 -3.05 -14.35
C ILE A 287 -6.43 -1.55 -14.17
N GLN A 288 -7.09 -0.86 -15.11
CA GLN A 288 -7.27 0.60 -15.08
C GLN A 288 -7.99 1.04 -13.80
N ASN A 289 -9.07 0.37 -13.44
CA ASN A 289 -9.84 0.69 -12.25
C ASN A 289 -9.11 0.37 -10.93
N LEU A 290 -8.34 -0.73 -10.86
CA LEU A 290 -7.53 -1.05 -9.68
C LEU A 290 -6.38 -0.05 -9.51
N VAL A 291 -5.69 0.34 -10.59
CA VAL A 291 -4.60 1.34 -10.52
C VAL A 291 -5.15 2.71 -10.14
N LEU A 292 -6.31 3.09 -10.69
CA LEU A 292 -6.99 4.33 -10.30
C LEU A 292 -7.37 4.29 -8.80
N LEU A 293 -7.93 3.17 -8.32
CA LEU A 293 -8.27 2.98 -6.92
C LEU A 293 -7.04 3.15 -6.01
N TYR A 294 -5.90 2.54 -6.37
CA TYR A 294 -4.64 2.72 -5.64
C TYR A 294 -4.18 4.18 -5.66
N GLY A 295 -4.32 4.87 -6.78
CA GLY A 295 -4.03 6.30 -6.89
C GLY A 295 -4.92 7.16 -5.96
N VAL A 296 -6.22 6.87 -5.92
CA VAL A 296 -7.17 7.56 -5.02
C VAL A 296 -6.81 7.30 -3.55
N ILE A 297 -6.56 6.03 -3.19
CA ILE A 297 -6.17 5.69 -1.81
C ILE A 297 -4.86 6.38 -1.43
N PHE A 298 -3.87 6.40 -2.33
CA PHE A 298 -2.60 7.10 -2.09
C PHE A 298 -2.81 8.60 -1.82
N VAL A 299 -3.64 9.27 -2.61
CA VAL A 299 -3.99 10.69 -2.42
C VAL A 299 -4.70 10.90 -1.09
N LEU A 300 -5.67 10.04 -0.75
CA LEU A 300 -6.39 10.13 0.53
C LEU A 300 -5.47 9.94 1.74
N ILE A 301 -4.55 8.98 1.68
CA ILE A 301 -3.59 8.74 2.75
C ILE A 301 -2.67 9.94 2.93
N ASN A 302 -2.13 10.50 1.84
CA ASN A 302 -1.30 11.71 1.94
C ASN A 302 -2.09 12.88 2.54
N LEU A 303 -3.36 13.03 2.17
CA LEU A 303 -4.22 14.05 2.78
C LEU A 303 -4.40 13.84 4.28
N VAL A 304 -4.61 12.59 4.75
CA VAL A 304 -4.70 12.26 6.18
C VAL A 304 -3.40 12.58 6.91
N VAL A 305 -2.25 12.26 6.30
CA VAL A 305 -0.93 12.59 6.85
C VAL A 305 -0.72 14.09 6.93
N ASP A 306 -1.07 14.83 5.88
CA ASP A 306 -0.98 16.29 5.85
C ASP A 306 -1.86 16.95 6.94
N ILE A 307 -3.05 16.41 7.19
CA ILE A 307 -3.93 16.86 8.29
C ILE A 307 -3.28 16.55 9.65
N SER A 308 -2.64 15.38 9.78
CA SER A 308 -1.99 14.98 11.02
C SER A 308 -0.82 15.90 11.41
N TYR A 309 -0.12 16.51 10.44
CA TYR A 309 0.91 17.51 10.72
C TYR A 309 0.38 18.69 11.52
N GLY A 310 -0.84 19.15 11.24
CA GLY A 310 -1.47 20.24 12.00
C GLY A 310 -1.73 19.92 13.48
N TRP A 311 -1.65 18.64 13.88
CA TRP A 311 -1.75 18.23 15.29
C TRP A 311 -0.38 18.23 15.98
N PHE A 312 0.68 17.91 15.25
CA PHE A 312 2.05 17.81 15.80
C PHE A 312 2.82 19.12 15.70
N ASP A 313 2.55 19.96 14.67
CA ASP A 313 3.16 21.28 14.53
C ASP A 313 2.08 22.39 14.52
N PRO A 314 1.87 23.09 15.67
CA PRO A 314 0.92 24.19 15.74
C PRO A 314 1.22 25.36 14.79
N ARG A 315 2.47 25.50 14.30
CA ARG A 315 2.88 26.59 13.40
C ARG A 315 2.21 26.49 12.04
N ILE A 316 1.88 25.28 11.60
CA ILE A 316 1.18 25.04 10.32
C ILE A 316 -0.29 25.51 10.35
N ARG A 317 -0.86 25.74 11.55
CA ARG A 317 -2.27 26.18 11.67
C ARG A 317 -2.49 27.65 11.30
N TYR A 318 -1.44 28.46 11.23
CA TYR A 318 -1.51 29.92 11.07
C TYR A 318 -1.12 30.40 9.66
N GLN A 319 -0.79 29.51 8.74
CA GLN A 319 -0.62 29.77 7.32
C GLN A 319 -1.82 29.20 6.52
#